data_fe1c896a5e600a9b48003a3f36fc09f6
#
_entry.id   fe1c896a5e600a9b48003a3f36fc09f6
#
_cell.length_a   1.000
_cell.length_b   1.000
_cell.length_c   1.000
_cell.angle_alpha   90.00
_cell.angle_beta   90.00
_cell.angle_gamma   90.00
#
_symmetry.space_group_name_H-M   'P 1'
#
loop_
_entity.id
_entity.type
_entity.pdbx_description
1 polymer ?
#
loop_
_entity_poly.entity_id
_entity_poly.type
_entity_poly.pdbx_seq_one_letter_code
_entity_poly.pdbx_strand_id
1 'polypeptide(L)'
;MRSTFLFLLIALMAACSPGSPDATDGNDNPTDTIEDDVVETIYDPAVSWAACGSGEGDHPCNIIATDHNGDEFDLYANYGSLVVLDLSTMWCGPCNSAGAHAQEVQDLYADQDLIYVTVLIENREAMPPTEADIQQWVSDYGNTTSPVLAGTRGMLVSSGGTWELTSWPTFFYIDREMVIRDVDKGYSATEVLYSIEWLLAL
;
A
#
# COMPACT_ATOMS: atom_id res chain seq x y z
N MET A 1 -41.49 -17.14 -32.90
CA MET A 1 -41.96 -18.46 -32.43
C MET A 1 -41.88 -18.43 -30.91
N ARG A 2 -43.07 -18.57 -30.32
CA ARG A 2 -43.34 -18.59 -28.89
C ARG A 2 -42.91 -19.94 -28.31
N SER A 3 -42.32 -19.98 -27.14
CA SER A 3 -42.44 -21.14 -26.26
C SER A 3 -42.39 -20.70 -24.81
N THR A 4 -43.53 -20.90 -24.18
CA THR A 4 -43.93 -20.71 -22.79
C THR A 4 -43.80 -22.05 -22.09
N PHE A 5 -43.23 -22.14 -20.92
CA PHE A 5 -43.45 -23.20 -19.91
C PHE A 5 -43.16 -22.59 -18.55
N LEU A 6 -44.09 -22.37 -17.77
CA LEU A 6 -45.06 -23.08 -16.95
C LEU A 6 -44.52 -23.38 -15.53
N PHE A 7 -45.17 -22.74 -14.58
CA PHE A 7 -45.14 -22.84 -13.13
C PHE A 7 -45.24 -24.27 -12.59
N LEU A 8 -44.58 -24.53 -11.46
CA LEU A 8 -45.08 -25.49 -10.50
C LEU A 8 -44.80 -24.99 -9.06
N LEU A 9 -45.87 -24.52 -8.42
CA LEU A 9 -46.05 -24.38 -6.98
C LEU A 9 -46.25 -25.74 -6.35
N ILE A 10 -45.57 -26.06 -5.28
CA ILE A 10 -46.00 -27.04 -4.29
C ILE A 10 -45.91 -26.42 -2.91
N ALA A 11 -47.10 -26.17 -2.34
CA ALA A 11 -47.33 -25.89 -0.93
C ALA A 11 -47.84 -27.18 -0.28
N LEU A 12 -47.37 -27.54 0.90
CA LEU A 12 -48.13 -28.36 1.87
C LEU A 12 -47.47 -28.19 3.26
N MET A 13 -48.14 -27.46 4.13
CA MET A 13 -49.02 -27.86 5.22
C MET A 13 -48.35 -28.43 6.48
N ALA A 14 -48.55 -27.70 7.51
CA ALA A 14 -48.48 -27.79 8.92
C ALA A 14 -48.83 -29.13 9.58
N ALA A 15 -48.18 -29.42 10.73
CA ALA A 15 -48.77 -30.11 11.85
C ALA A 15 -48.17 -29.64 13.15
N CYS A 16 -48.96 -28.97 13.98
CA CYS A 16 -48.79 -28.79 15.43
C CYS A 16 -49.16 -30.07 16.16
N SER A 17 -48.43 -30.40 17.23
CA SER A 17 -49.03 -30.98 18.44
C SER A 17 -48.12 -30.83 19.65
N PRO A 18 -48.70 -30.58 20.85
CA PRO A 18 -47.99 -30.16 22.04
C PRO A 18 -47.74 -31.30 23.03
N GLY A 19 -46.73 -31.16 23.85
CA GLY A 19 -46.48 -32.05 24.99
C GLY A 19 -45.39 -31.51 25.90
N SER A 20 -45.77 -30.94 27.03
CA SER A 20 -44.96 -30.66 28.22
C SER A 20 -45.36 -31.68 29.29
N PRO A 21 -44.75 -31.73 30.48
CA PRO A 21 -43.41 -31.42 30.93
C PRO A 21 -42.73 -32.64 31.66
N ASP A 22 -41.48 -32.60 31.94
CA ASP A 22 -40.98 -32.86 33.30
C ASP A 22 -39.52 -32.44 33.49
N ALA A 23 -39.25 -32.06 34.71
CA ALA A 23 -37.98 -31.47 35.17
C ALA A 23 -36.97 -32.60 35.48
N THR A 24 -35.68 -32.31 35.35
CA THR A 24 -34.70 -32.26 36.43
C THR A 24 -33.27 -32.27 35.89
N ASP A 25 -32.53 -31.28 36.37
CA ASP A 25 -31.14 -31.39 36.88
C ASP A 25 -30.03 -31.88 35.93
N GLY A 26 -29.01 -31.03 35.80
CA GLY A 26 -27.75 -31.38 35.14
C GLY A 26 -27.04 -30.13 34.64
N ASN A 27 -26.44 -29.43 35.58
CA ASN A 27 -25.44 -28.40 35.36
C ASN A 27 -24.30 -28.98 34.50
N ASP A 28 -24.21 -28.48 33.26
CA ASP A 28 -22.94 -28.47 32.54
C ASP A 28 -23.10 -27.44 31.39
N ASN A 29 -22.61 -26.23 31.64
CA ASN A 29 -22.46 -25.19 30.69
C ASN A 29 -21.04 -25.29 30.09
N PRO A 30 -20.86 -25.60 28.84
CA PRO A 30 -19.78 -25.03 28.06
C PRO A 30 -20.37 -23.81 27.31
N THR A 31 -20.16 -22.64 27.89
CA THR A 31 -20.13 -21.39 27.15
C THR A 31 -19.10 -21.56 26.05
N ASP A 32 -19.55 -22.05 24.91
CA ASP A 32 -18.83 -21.92 23.67
C ASP A 32 -19.02 -20.45 23.22
N THR A 33 -18.27 -19.60 23.90
CA THR A 33 -17.99 -18.28 23.37
C THR A 33 -17.11 -18.53 22.15
N ILE A 34 -17.72 -18.48 20.99
CA ILE A 34 -17.01 -18.13 19.75
C ILE A 34 -16.40 -16.77 20.06
N GLU A 35 -15.16 -16.76 20.58
CA GLU A 35 -14.33 -15.60 20.50
C GLU A 35 -14.17 -15.38 19.01
N ASP A 36 -14.86 -14.34 18.50
CA ASP A 36 -14.46 -13.67 17.29
C ASP A 36 -12.97 -13.37 17.50
N ASP A 37 -12.11 -14.19 16.91
CA ASP A 37 -10.74 -13.85 16.67
C ASP A 37 -10.78 -12.64 15.71
N VAL A 38 -11.05 -11.48 16.29
CA VAL A 38 -10.56 -10.23 15.76
C VAL A 38 -9.05 -10.42 15.82
N VAL A 39 -8.47 -10.84 14.70
CA VAL A 39 -7.06 -10.64 14.44
C VAL A 39 -6.91 -9.12 14.45
N GLU A 40 -6.79 -8.55 15.67
CA GLU A 40 -6.10 -7.29 15.81
C GLU A 40 -4.75 -7.56 15.13
N THR A 41 -4.60 -7.06 13.91
CA THR A 41 -3.27 -6.81 13.38
C THR A 41 -2.67 -5.87 14.41
N ILE A 42 -1.93 -6.46 15.36
CA ILE A 42 -1.13 -5.72 16.29
C ILE A 42 -0.15 -4.98 15.38
N TYR A 43 -0.51 -3.74 15.02
CA TYR A 43 0.43 -2.76 14.54
C TYR A 43 1.44 -2.61 15.68
N ASP A 44 2.46 -3.45 15.65
CA ASP A 44 3.63 -3.27 16.46
C ASP A 44 4.36 -2.06 15.85
N PRO A 45 4.34 -0.89 16.49
CA PRO A 45 5.20 0.20 16.07
C PRO A 45 6.64 -0.19 16.45
N ALA A 46 7.11 -1.34 15.93
CA ALA A 46 8.44 -1.88 16.22
C ALA A 46 9.54 -0.93 15.74
N VAL A 47 9.14 0.12 15.01
CA VAL A 47 10.06 1.04 14.38
C VAL A 47 9.74 2.45 14.80
N SER A 48 10.50 2.96 15.78
CA SER A 48 10.52 4.39 16.11
C SER A 48 11.96 4.84 16.29
N TRP A 49 12.36 5.83 15.54
CA TRP A 49 13.67 6.47 15.72
C TRP A 49 13.52 7.82 16.40
N ALA A 50 14.54 8.21 17.19
CA ALA A 50 14.57 9.50 17.88
C ALA A 50 14.62 10.69 16.90
N ALA A 51 15.09 10.45 15.68
CA ALA A 51 15.13 11.41 14.58
C ALA A 51 14.96 10.68 13.26
N CYS A 52 14.38 11.36 12.28
CA CYS A 52 14.28 10.89 10.91
C CYS A 52 14.79 11.97 9.95
N GLY A 53 15.19 11.57 8.74
CA GLY A 53 15.71 12.47 7.72
C GLY A 53 15.53 11.90 6.31
N SER A 54 16.17 12.54 5.33
CA SER A 54 16.12 12.13 3.93
C SER A 54 17.51 12.03 3.28
N GLY A 55 18.56 12.05 4.08
CA GLY A 55 19.93 11.84 3.62
C GLY A 55 20.37 10.39 3.70
N GLU A 56 21.46 10.05 2.99
CA GLU A 56 22.09 8.75 3.12
C GLU A 56 22.54 8.51 4.57
N GLY A 57 22.22 7.33 5.10
CA GLY A 57 22.46 6.95 6.49
C GLY A 57 21.36 7.35 7.46
N ASP A 58 20.39 8.16 7.06
CA ASP A 58 19.24 8.50 7.89
C ASP A 58 18.20 7.36 7.87
N HIS A 59 17.43 7.26 8.94
CA HIS A 59 16.14 6.60 8.88
C HIS A 59 15.14 7.55 8.24
N PRO A 60 14.35 7.12 7.22
CA PRO A 60 13.38 7.98 6.57
C PRO A 60 12.30 8.43 7.56
N CYS A 61 11.75 9.62 7.35
CA CYS A 61 10.53 9.99 8.07
C CYS A 61 9.34 9.19 7.54
N ASN A 62 8.46 8.76 8.43
CA ASN A 62 7.33 7.93 8.04
C ASN A 62 6.42 8.62 7.04
N ILE A 63 5.85 7.84 6.13
CA ILE A 63 4.81 8.24 5.19
C ILE A 63 3.61 7.34 5.45
N ILE A 64 2.50 7.93 5.90
CA ILE A 64 1.21 7.25 6.02
C ILE A 64 0.26 7.93 5.05
N ALA A 65 -0.28 7.17 4.11
CA ALA A 65 -1.20 7.67 3.09
C ALA A 65 -2.08 6.53 2.56
N THR A 66 -3.21 6.88 1.96
CA THR A 66 -4.03 5.91 1.22
C THR A 66 -3.41 5.67 -0.15
N ASP A 67 -3.27 4.42 -0.53
CA ASP A 67 -2.78 4.02 -1.85
C ASP A 67 -3.91 4.05 -2.91
N HIS A 68 -3.56 3.72 -4.14
CA HIS A 68 -4.49 3.69 -5.28
C HIS A 68 -5.58 2.61 -5.18
N ASN A 69 -5.45 1.62 -4.29
CA ASN A 69 -6.45 0.58 -4.03
C ASN A 69 -7.42 0.99 -2.91
N GLY A 70 -7.12 2.06 -2.19
CA GLY A 70 -7.86 2.52 -1.03
C GLY A 70 -7.34 1.94 0.29
N ASP A 71 -6.22 1.21 0.26
CA ASP A 71 -5.57 0.64 1.43
C ASP A 71 -4.61 1.66 2.08
N GLU A 72 -4.41 1.55 3.40
CA GLU A 72 -3.43 2.37 4.09
C GLU A 72 -2.02 1.85 3.80
N PHE A 73 -1.18 2.71 3.25
CA PHE A 73 0.26 2.51 3.15
C PHE A 73 0.94 3.19 4.33
N ASP A 74 1.76 2.45 5.06
CA ASP A 74 2.64 2.95 6.10
C ASP A 74 4.07 2.51 5.79
N LEU A 75 4.98 3.48 5.57
CA LEU A 75 6.36 3.17 5.23
C LEU A 75 7.03 2.31 6.31
N TYR A 76 6.77 2.60 7.59
CA TYR A 76 7.37 1.86 8.69
C TYR A 76 6.81 0.44 8.87
N ALA A 77 5.58 0.18 8.43
CA ALA A 77 5.02 -1.18 8.39
C ALA A 77 5.78 -2.10 7.42
N ASN A 78 6.59 -1.51 6.52
CA ASN A 78 7.43 -2.24 5.58
C ASN A 78 8.86 -2.49 6.11
N TYR A 79 9.09 -2.36 7.42
CA TYR A 79 10.36 -2.76 8.04
C TYR A 79 10.65 -4.24 7.74
N GLY A 80 11.87 -4.52 7.30
CA GLY A 80 12.28 -5.86 6.85
C GLY A 80 12.23 -6.03 5.34
N SER A 81 11.55 -5.14 4.61
CA SER A 81 11.54 -5.10 3.14
C SER A 81 12.55 -4.10 2.60
N LEU A 82 12.95 -4.27 1.34
CA LEU A 82 13.64 -3.23 0.57
C LEU A 82 12.62 -2.27 0.00
N VAL A 83 12.85 -0.96 0.10
CA VAL A 83 11.92 0.03 -0.44
C VAL A 83 12.63 0.94 -1.43
N VAL A 84 12.08 1.03 -2.64
CA VAL A 84 12.37 2.09 -3.60
C VAL A 84 11.27 3.13 -3.48
N LEU A 85 11.57 4.25 -2.86
CA LEU A 85 10.65 5.36 -2.71
C LEU A 85 10.90 6.41 -3.80
N ASP A 86 9.97 6.52 -4.74
CA ASP A 86 9.99 7.47 -5.86
C ASP A 86 9.12 8.69 -5.51
N LEU A 87 9.74 9.84 -5.26
CA LEU A 87 9.03 11.11 -5.10
C LEU A 87 8.96 11.81 -6.47
N SER A 88 7.77 11.82 -7.05
CA SER A 88 7.50 12.21 -8.42
C SER A 88 6.42 13.30 -8.56
N THR A 89 6.24 13.81 -9.78
CA THR A 89 5.13 14.69 -10.16
C THR A 89 4.57 14.31 -11.53
N MET A 90 3.28 14.53 -11.77
CA MET A 90 2.63 14.13 -13.02
C MET A 90 3.02 14.97 -14.24
N TRP A 91 3.51 16.20 -14.04
CA TRP A 91 3.94 17.10 -15.12
C TRP A 91 5.40 16.88 -15.57
N CYS A 92 6.18 16.13 -14.82
CA CYS A 92 7.60 15.91 -15.06
C CYS A 92 7.84 14.76 -16.06
N GLY A 93 8.51 15.00 -17.16
CA GLY A 93 8.78 14.00 -18.19
C GLY A 93 9.58 12.77 -17.68
N PRO A 94 10.72 12.95 -16.99
CA PRO A 94 11.45 11.83 -16.37
C PRO A 94 10.62 11.04 -15.35
N CYS A 95 9.73 11.71 -14.59
CA CYS A 95 8.82 11.04 -13.65
C CYS A 95 7.83 10.12 -14.40
N ASN A 96 7.27 10.59 -15.51
CA ASN A 96 6.40 9.77 -16.36
C ASN A 96 7.15 8.55 -16.94
N SER A 97 8.45 8.70 -17.25
CA SER A 97 9.29 7.58 -17.66
C SER A 97 9.55 6.59 -16.52
N ALA A 98 9.73 7.08 -15.30
CA ALA A 98 9.85 6.24 -14.10
C ALA A 98 8.56 5.46 -13.85
N GLY A 99 7.41 6.16 -13.86
CA GLY A 99 6.08 5.55 -13.69
C GLY A 99 5.80 4.41 -14.66
N ALA A 100 6.25 4.56 -15.93
CA ALA A 100 6.09 3.52 -16.95
C ALA A 100 6.86 2.22 -16.65
N HIS A 101 7.83 2.23 -15.74
CA HIS A 101 8.64 1.06 -15.37
C HIS A 101 8.40 0.60 -13.93
N ALA A 102 7.66 1.36 -13.12
CA ALA A 102 7.48 1.09 -11.69
C ALA A 102 6.91 -0.32 -11.43
N GLN A 103 5.86 -0.71 -12.16
CA GLN A 103 5.26 -2.03 -12.02
C GLN A 103 6.19 -3.15 -12.52
N GLU A 104 6.92 -2.93 -13.60
CA GLU A 104 7.88 -3.91 -14.13
C GLU A 104 8.99 -4.18 -13.10
N VAL A 105 9.52 -3.13 -12.44
CA VAL A 105 10.50 -3.25 -11.37
C VAL A 105 9.91 -3.97 -10.16
N GLN A 106 8.69 -3.60 -9.74
CA GLN A 106 7.99 -4.28 -8.65
C GLN A 106 7.86 -5.79 -8.91
N ASP A 107 7.44 -6.17 -10.12
CA ASP A 107 7.26 -7.57 -10.50
C ASP A 107 8.59 -8.33 -10.59
N LEU A 108 9.65 -7.67 -11.07
CA LEU A 108 10.97 -8.27 -11.21
C LEU A 108 11.60 -8.69 -9.88
N TYR A 109 11.32 -7.93 -8.82
CA TYR A 109 11.89 -8.14 -7.48
C TYR A 109 10.87 -8.58 -6.44
N ALA A 110 9.67 -9.00 -6.85
CA ALA A 110 8.59 -9.41 -5.93
C ALA A 110 9.02 -10.54 -4.97
N ASP A 111 9.82 -11.49 -5.45
CA ASP A 111 10.32 -12.63 -4.65
C ASP A 111 11.44 -12.23 -3.67
N GLN A 112 11.86 -10.97 -3.65
CA GLN A 112 12.96 -10.46 -2.84
C GLN A 112 12.50 -9.44 -1.80
N ASP A 113 11.19 -9.42 -1.50
CA ASP A 113 10.55 -8.49 -0.55
C ASP A 113 10.89 -7.02 -0.87
N LEU A 114 10.92 -6.66 -2.16
CA LEU A 114 11.07 -5.28 -2.60
C LEU A 114 9.72 -4.64 -2.82
N ILE A 115 9.58 -3.40 -2.38
CA ILE A 115 8.42 -2.55 -2.60
C ILE A 115 8.86 -1.32 -3.36
N TYR A 116 8.32 -1.13 -4.56
CA TYR A 116 8.49 0.11 -5.31
C TYR A 116 7.24 0.96 -5.11
N VAL A 117 7.37 2.07 -4.37
CA VAL A 117 6.27 2.99 -4.07
C VAL A 117 6.49 4.34 -4.73
N THR A 118 5.50 4.83 -5.47
CA THR A 118 5.49 6.16 -6.08
C THR A 118 4.62 7.11 -5.24
N VAL A 119 5.20 8.23 -4.81
CA VAL A 119 4.47 9.31 -4.14
C VAL A 119 4.37 10.49 -5.10
N LEU A 120 3.19 10.78 -5.58
CA LEU A 120 2.94 11.94 -6.44
C LEU A 120 2.75 13.19 -5.60
N ILE A 121 3.67 14.13 -5.70
CA ILE A 121 3.67 15.39 -4.93
C ILE A 121 2.78 16.44 -5.60
N GLU A 122 2.68 16.42 -6.94
CA GLU A 122 1.87 17.34 -7.74
C GLU A 122 1.22 16.62 -8.92
N ASN A 123 0.02 17.06 -9.25
CA ASN A 123 -0.66 16.67 -10.49
C ASN A 123 -0.14 17.43 -11.71
N ARG A 124 -0.82 17.32 -12.88
CA ARG A 124 -0.41 17.96 -14.14
C ARG A 124 -0.47 19.49 -14.08
N GLU A 125 -1.30 20.06 -13.21
CA GLU A 125 -1.51 21.50 -12.98
C GLU A 125 -0.63 22.04 -11.84
N ALA A 126 0.35 21.26 -11.35
CA ALA A 126 1.21 21.58 -10.22
C ALA A 126 0.42 21.86 -8.91
N MET A 127 -0.70 21.19 -8.73
CA MET A 127 -1.53 21.21 -7.53
C MET A 127 -1.40 19.88 -6.79
N PRO A 128 -1.78 19.79 -5.49
CA PRO A 128 -1.83 18.51 -4.80
C PRO A 128 -2.68 17.50 -5.57
N PRO A 129 -2.20 16.25 -5.77
CA PRO A 129 -2.94 15.24 -6.49
C PRO A 129 -4.25 14.89 -5.80
N THR A 130 -5.30 14.71 -6.58
CA THR A 130 -6.57 14.15 -6.15
C THR A 130 -6.57 12.63 -6.33
N GLU A 131 -7.56 11.96 -5.76
CA GLU A 131 -7.78 10.53 -6.02
C GLU A 131 -7.92 10.24 -7.53
N ALA A 132 -8.62 11.09 -8.26
CA ALA A 132 -8.77 10.94 -9.72
C ALA A 132 -7.42 11.06 -10.45
N ASP A 133 -6.51 11.91 -9.99
CA ASP A 133 -5.15 12.02 -10.53
C ASP A 133 -4.34 10.75 -10.27
N ILE A 134 -4.46 10.16 -9.06
CA ILE A 134 -3.83 8.89 -8.72
C ILE A 134 -4.36 7.77 -9.61
N GLN A 135 -5.67 7.64 -9.76
CA GLN A 135 -6.28 6.64 -10.64
C GLN A 135 -5.88 6.84 -12.12
N GLN A 136 -5.73 8.08 -12.57
CA GLN A 136 -5.24 8.37 -13.91
C GLN A 136 -3.79 7.89 -14.10
N TRP A 137 -2.90 8.15 -13.12
CA TRP A 137 -1.52 7.65 -13.15
C TRP A 137 -1.47 6.12 -13.22
N VAL A 138 -2.22 5.47 -12.36
CA VAL A 138 -2.32 4.00 -12.33
C VAL A 138 -2.81 3.44 -13.67
N SER A 139 -3.83 4.07 -14.27
CA SER A 139 -4.35 3.69 -15.57
C SER A 139 -3.34 3.91 -16.70
N ASP A 140 -2.59 5.02 -16.65
CA ASP A 140 -1.60 5.37 -17.67
C ASP A 140 -0.39 4.42 -17.66
N TYR A 141 0.00 3.90 -16.48
CA TYR A 141 1.24 3.12 -16.29
C TYR A 141 1.02 1.68 -15.84
N GLY A 142 -0.20 1.27 -15.56
CA GLY A 142 -0.54 -0.12 -15.27
C GLY A 142 -0.09 -0.59 -13.87
N ASN A 143 0.00 0.31 -12.89
CA ASN A 143 0.32 -0.07 -11.52
C ASN A 143 -0.79 -0.97 -10.94
N THR A 144 -0.39 -2.12 -10.38
CA THR A 144 -1.30 -3.09 -9.76
C THR A 144 -0.87 -3.47 -8.35
N THR A 145 0.42 -3.71 -8.16
CA THR A 145 1.04 -4.10 -6.87
C THR A 145 2.08 -3.09 -6.40
N SER A 146 2.57 -2.20 -7.28
CA SER A 146 3.40 -1.06 -6.92
C SER A 146 2.50 0.06 -6.40
N PRO A 147 2.54 0.40 -5.08
CA PRO A 147 1.67 1.42 -4.51
C PRO A 147 1.90 2.80 -5.14
N VAL A 148 0.80 3.52 -5.39
CA VAL A 148 0.83 4.93 -5.83
C VAL A 148 0.06 5.76 -4.82
N LEU A 149 0.73 6.76 -4.23
CA LEU A 149 0.23 7.56 -3.12
C LEU A 149 0.05 9.02 -3.55
N ALA A 150 -0.93 9.69 -2.95
CA ALA A 150 -1.06 11.13 -3.02
C ALA A 150 -0.19 11.79 -1.95
N GLY A 151 0.86 12.49 -2.38
CA GLY A 151 1.68 13.33 -1.53
C GLY A 151 1.29 14.80 -1.60
N THR A 152 2.08 15.64 -0.96
CA THR A 152 1.93 17.10 -1.03
C THR A 152 3.30 17.79 -0.93
N ARG A 153 3.40 19.04 -1.38
CA ARG A 153 4.60 19.87 -1.14
C ARG A 153 4.94 20.04 0.34
N GLY A 154 3.93 19.91 1.23
CA GLY A 154 4.15 19.96 2.68
C GLY A 154 5.09 18.87 3.21
N MET A 155 5.30 17.79 2.48
CA MET A 155 6.28 16.74 2.81
C MET A 155 7.73 17.20 2.59
N LEU A 156 7.95 18.24 1.78
CA LEU A 156 9.27 18.67 1.36
C LEU A 156 9.88 19.68 2.34
N VAL A 157 11.21 19.61 2.54
CA VAL A 157 11.97 20.56 3.37
C VAL A 157 11.73 22.01 2.93
N SER A 158 11.63 22.26 1.61
CA SER A 158 11.32 23.59 1.06
C SER A 158 9.98 24.17 1.52
N SER A 159 9.09 23.35 2.08
CA SER A 159 7.76 23.73 2.56
C SER A 159 7.53 23.37 4.04
N GLY A 160 8.62 23.09 4.78
CA GLY A 160 8.58 22.77 6.22
C GLY A 160 8.42 21.28 6.53
N GLY A 161 8.46 20.42 5.54
CA GLY A 161 8.49 18.96 5.70
C GLY A 161 9.90 18.41 5.92
N THR A 162 10.11 17.14 5.68
CA THR A 162 11.33 16.41 6.03
C THR A 162 12.08 15.85 4.82
N TRP A 163 11.44 15.76 3.65
CA TRP A 163 12.05 15.20 2.45
C TRP A 163 12.76 16.27 1.64
N GLU A 164 14.08 16.14 1.46
CA GLU A 164 14.86 17.08 0.68
C GLU A 164 14.91 16.67 -0.79
N LEU A 165 14.30 17.49 -1.66
CA LEU A 165 14.32 17.30 -3.09
C LEU A 165 14.93 18.51 -3.80
N THR A 166 15.85 18.23 -4.73
CA THR A 166 16.46 19.24 -5.60
C THR A 166 16.16 19.02 -7.08
N SER A 167 15.55 17.89 -7.41
CA SER A 167 15.12 17.54 -8.77
C SER A 167 13.93 16.57 -8.74
N TRP A 168 13.33 16.34 -9.90
CA TRP A 168 12.26 15.38 -10.14
C TRP A 168 12.65 14.37 -11.22
N PRO A 169 12.37 13.07 -11.02
CA PRO A 169 12.04 12.44 -9.73
C PRO A 169 13.24 12.40 -8.80
N THR A 170 13.03 12.07 -7.52
CA THR A 170 14.10 11.68 -6.60
C THR A 170 13.76 10.33 -6.01
N PHE A 171 14.70 9.39 -6.09
CA PHE A 171 14.58 8.05 -5.55
C PHE A 171 15.37 7.93 -4.25
N PHE A 172 14.77 7.27 -3.28
CA PHE A 172 15.42 6.88 -2.04
C PHE A 172 15.42 5.36 -1.99
N TYR A 173 16.60 4.76 -1.86
CA TYR A 173 16.77 3.33 -1.74
C TYR A 173 16.96 2.99 -0.27
N ILE A 174 15.99 2.29 0.29
CA ILE A 174 15.88 2.04 1.73
C ILE A 174 16.05 0.55 1.96
N ASP A 175 16.96 0.19 2.88
CA ASP A 175 17.23 -1.21 3.21
C ASP A 175 16.22 -1.81 4.21
N ARG A 176 16.41 -3.10 4.54
CA ARG A 176 15.55 -3.84 5.47
C ARG A 176 15.59 -3.33 6.91
N GLU A 177 16.64 -2.59 7.28
CA GLU A 177 16.76 -1.92 8.59
C GLU A 177 16.16 -0.52 8.57
N MET A 178 15.45 -0.18 7.49
CA MET A 178 14.85 1.13 7.24
C MET A 178 15.89 2.25 7.31
N VAL A 179 17.01 2.07 6.63
CA VAL A 179 18.07 3.07 6.46
C VAL A 179 18.15 3.46 4.98
N ILE A 180 18.15 4.76 4.68
CA ILE A 180 18.40 5.27 3.33
C ILE A 180 19.85 4.99 2.96
N ARG A 181 20.07 4.16 1.94
CA ARG A 181 21.41 3.75 1.52
C ARG A 181 21.93 4.50 0.31
N ASP A 182 21.00 4.99 -0.51
CA ASP A 182 21.35 5.75 -1.72
C ASP A 182 20.23 6.71 -2.10
N VAL A 183 20.56 7.79 -2.80
CA VAL A 183 19.60 8.81 -3.27
C VAL A 183 19.91 9.22 -4.70
N ASP A 184 19.08 8.81 -5.65
CA ASP A 184 19.21 9.18 -7.05
C ASP A 184 18.32 10.38 -7.43
N LYS A 185 18.84 11.23 -8.30
CA LYS A 185 18.15 12.44 -8.80
C LYS A 185 17.96 12.37 -10.30
N GLY A 186 16.73 12.48 -10.74
CA GLY A 186 16.34 12.22 -12.12
C GLY A 186 16.05 10.73 -12.33
N TYR A 187 15.84 10.33 -13.58
CA TYR A 187 15.49 8.94 -13.89
C TYR A 187 16.42 8.35 -14.96
N SER A 188 16.95 7.19 -14.64
CA SER A 188 17.63 6.28 -15.54
C SER A 188 17.27 4.85 -15.13
N ALA A 189 16.62 4.09 -16.03
CA ALA A 189 16.25 2.70 -15.72
C ALA A 189 17.46 1.83 -15.32
N THR A 190 18.63 2.09 -15.93
CA THR A 190 19.87 1.35 -15.61
C THR A 190 20.37 1.69 -14.21
N GLU A 191 20.31 2.95 -13.80
CA GLU A 191 20.73 3.38 -12.46
C GLU A 191 19.79 2.82 -11.40
N VAL A 192 18.46 2.89 -11.60
CA VAL A 192 17.48 2.30 -10.68
C VAL A 192 17.75 0.81 -10.46
N LEU A 193 17.95 0.04 -11.52
CA LEU A 193 18.24 -1.40 -11.40
C LEU A 193 19.59 -1.64 -10.72
N TYR A 194 20.62 -0.83 -11.01
CA TYR A 194 21.93 -0.94 -10.37
C TYR A 194 21.85 -0.68 -8.87
N SER A 195 21.15 0.37 -8.44
CA SER A 195 20.98 0.70 -7.02
C SER A 195 20.16 -0.38 -6.28
N ILE A 196 19.15 -0.97 -6.93
CA ILE A 196 18.40 -2.11 -6.36
C ILE A 196 19.31 -3.34 -6.20
N GLU A 197 20.06 -3.73 -7.23
CA GLU A 197 20.96 -4.87 -7.17
C GLU A 197 22.07 -4.68 -6.11
N TRP A 198 22.58 -3.46 -5.98
CA TRP A 198 23.52 -3.12 -4.92
C TRP A 198 22.86 -3.22 -3.53
N LEU A 199 21.63 -2.72 -3.37
CA LEU A 199 20.88 -2.78 -2.10
C LEU A 199 20.59 -4.24 -1.69
N LEU A 200 20.31 -5.11 -2.65
CA LEU A 200 20.08 -6.55 -2.44
C LEU A 200 21.34 -7.28 -1.96
N ALA A 201 22.53 -6.73 -2.23
CA ALA A 201 23.80 -7.32 -1.88
C ALA A 201 24.33 -6.93 -0.48
N LEU A 202 23.61 -6.00 0.22
CA LEU A 202 23.95 -5.58 1.59
C LEU A 202 23.49 -6.63 2.61
#